data_efb1ddbb669891adcb35166e63cc54d9
#
_entry.id   efb1ddbb669891adcb35166e63cc54d9
#
_cell.length_a   1.000
_cell.length_b   1.000
_cell.length_c   1.000
_cell.angle_alpha   90.00
_cell.angle_beta   90.00
_cell.angle_gamma   90.00
#
_symmetry.space_group_name_H-M   'P 1'
#
loop_
_entity.id
_entity.type
_entity.pdbx_description
1 polymer ?
#
loop_
_entity_poly.entity_id
_entity_poly.type
_entity_poly.pdbx_seq_one_letter_code
_entity_poly.pdbx_strand_id
1 'polypeptide(L)'
;MAVVKQRRQFVAQNIGVVRANTGAAELARSVGGLADAMIETSFQELKKQARDRGVELAQEASISDLRSINPKTGQPEAFRLPSGLGREAADAYEELIERRYIAQTEQDFKIKAAEIATEYENDPDGVAKFSNEFGNYIETSSVNASPKFENIIRNV
;
A
#
# COMPACT_ATOMS: atom_id res chain seq x y z
N MET A 1 -19.56 -22.59 -23.60
CA MET A 1 -18.98 -23.84 -24.13
C MET A 1 -17.92 -23.66 -25.26
N ALA A 2 -17.69 -22.48 -25.80
CA ALA A 2 -16.72 -22.24 -26.88
C ALA A 2 -15.23 -22.20 -26.42
N VAL A 3 -14.98 -21.81 -25.17
CA VAL A 3 -13.60 -21.64 -24.65
C VAL A 3 -12.86 -22.97 -24.45
N VAL A 4 -13.57 -24.05 -24.13
CA VAL A 4 -12.94 -25.39 -23.91
C VAL A 4 -12.47 -26.02 -25.23
N LYS A 5 -13.15 -25.75 -26.36
CA LYS A 5 -12.75 -26.28 -27.66
C LYS A 5 -11.48 -25.60 -28.21
N GLN A 6 -11.32 -24.29 -27.99
CA GLN A 6 -10.10 -23.57 -28.44
C GLN A 6 -8.84 -23.99 -27.66
N ARG A 7 -8.94 -24.26 -26.36
CA ARG A 7 -7.79 -24.76 -25.59
C ARG A 7 -7.29 -26.13 -26.05
N ARG A 8 -8.22 -27.01 -26.43
CA ARG A 8 -7.81 -28.34 -26.95
C ARG A 8 -7.17 -28.28 -28.34
N GLN A 9 -7.59 -27.35 -29.18
CA GLN A 9 -6.98 -27.14 -30.51
C GLN A 9 -5.57 -26.54 -30.40
N PHE A 10 -5.34 -25.61 -29.46
CA PHE A 10 -4.02 -24.98 -29.27
C PHE A 10 -2.96 -25.95 -28.75
N VAL A 11 -3.34 -26.87 -27.85
CA VAL A 11 -2.47 -27.90 -27.33
C VAL A 11 -2.14 -28.93 -28.42
N ALA A 12 -3.11 -29.28 -29.25
CA ALA A 12 -2.89 -30.26 -30.35
C ALA A 12 -2.01 -29.73 -31.48
N GLN A 13 -2.06 -28.42 -31.79
CA GLN A 13 -1.21 -27.83 -32.83
C GLN A 13 0.28 -27.71 -32.42
N ASN A 14 0.57 -27.49 -31.15
CA ASN A 14 1.95 -27.41 -30.68
C ASN A 14 2.62 -28.79 -30.49
N ILE A 15 1.85 -29.83 -30.28
CA ILE A 15 2.39 -31.20 -30.16
C ILE A 15 2.81 -31.76 -31.53
N GLY A 16 2.26 -31.25 -32.63
CA GLY A 16 2.58 -31.72 -34.00
C GLY A 16 3.93 -31.30 -34.56
N VAL A 17 4.71 -30.47 -33.88
CA VAL A 17 6.02 -29.96 -34.35
C VAL A 17 7.21 -30.66 -33.66
N VAL A 18 6.98 -31.48 -32.65
CA VAL A 18 8.06 -32.24 -31.98
C VAL A 18 8.38 -33.49 -32.79
N ARG A 19 9.46 -33.41 -33.54
CA ARG A 19 9.99 -34.56 -34.33
C ARG A 19 10.20 -35.77 -33.44
N ALA A 20 9.80 -36.94 -33.96
CA ALA A 20 9.67 -38.25 -33.35
C ALA A 20 10.99 -38.91 -32.87
N ASN A 21 11.91 -38.20 -32.23
CA ASN A 21 13.16 -38.79 -31.73
C ASN A 21 13.50 -38.43 -30.28
N THR A 22 12.61 -37.73 -29.58
CA THR A 22 12.73 -37.48 -28.13
C THR A 22 11.85 -38.49 -27.41
N GLY A 23 12.44 -39.29 -26.55
CA GLY A 23 11.72 -40.33 -25.80
C GLY A 23 10.58 -39.72 -24.97
N ALA A 24 9.54 -40.48 -24.72
CA ALA A 24 8.34 -40.05 -23.99
C ALA A 24 8.65 -39.30 -22.66
N ALA A 25 9.81 -39.60 -22.05
CA ALA A 25 10.29 -38.94 -20.84
C ALA A 25 10.76 -37.47 -21.05
N GLU A 26 11.33 -37.16 -22.23
CA GLU A 26 11.76 -35.81 -22.59
C GLU A 26 10.57 -34.93 -22.98
N LEU A 27 9.60 -35.50 -23.65
CA LEU A 27 8.32 -34.84 -23.93
C LEU A 27 7.54 -34.50 -22.65
N ALA A 28 7.48 -35.43 -21.71
CA ALA A 28 6.83 -35.19 -20.41
C ALA A 28 7.53 -34.10 -19.60
N ARG A 29 8.89 -34.04 -19.65
CA ARG A 29 9.63 -32.95 -18.96
C ARG A 29 9.44 -31.59 -19.63
N SER A 30 9.43 -31.52 -20.97
CA SER A 30 9.24 -30.26 -21.69
C SER A 30 7.81 -29.70 -21.51
N VAL A 31 6.81 -30.58 -21.52
CA VAL A 31 5.41 -30.19 -21.27
C VAL A 31 5.21 -29.78 -19.81
N GLY A 32 5.84 -30.49 -18.85
CA GLY A 32 5.83 -30.14 -17.45
C GLY A 32 6.46 -28.77 -17.20
N GLY A 33 7.65 -28.52 -17.75
CA GLY A 33 8.32 -27.22 -17.61
C GLY A 33 7.57 -26.03 -18.25
N LEU A 34 6.88 -26.25 -19.36
CA LEU A 34 6.03 -25.23 -19.98
C LEU A 34 4.78 -24.96 -19.15
N ALA A 35 4.17 -25.99 -18.58
CA ALA A 35 3.00 -25.83 -17.71
C ALA A 35 3.36 -25.07 -16.43
N ASP A 36 4.50 -25.41 -15.81
CA ASP A 36 4.98 -24.72 -14.60
C ASP A 36 5.33 -23.25 -14.89
N ALA A 37 5.98 -22.95 -16.02
CA ALA A 37 6.27 -21.58 -16.43
C ALA A 37 5.00 -20.75 -16.71
N MET A 38 3.97 -21.35 -17.34
CA MET A 38 2.69 -20.67 -17.58
C MET A 38 1.93 -20.43 -16.28
N ILE A 39 1.96 -21.37 -15.35
CA ILE A 39 1.34 -21.21 -14.01
C ILE A 39 2.05 -20.09 -13.25
N GLU A 40 3.37 -20.09 -13.23
CA GLU A 40 4.17 -19.05 -12.55
C GLU A 40 3.89 -17.67 -13.14
N THR A 41 3.91 -17.52 -14.47
CA THR A 41 3.60 -16.24 -15.13
C THR A 41 2.20 -15.74 -14.79
N SER A 42 1.19 -16.64 -14.86
CA SER A 42 -0.19 -16.29 -14.51
C SER A 42 -0.31 -15.90 -13.03
N PHE A 43 0.42 -16.54 -12.14
CA PHE A 43 0.43 -16.23 -10.72
C PHE A 43 1.07 -14.86 -10.42
N GLN A 44 2.16 -14.52 -11.10
CA GLN A 44 2.79 -13.22 -10.99
C GLN A 44 1.90 -12.09 -11.52
N GLU A 45 1.20 -12.32 -12.62
CA GLU A 45 0.21 -11.37 -13.15
C GLU A 45 -0.95 -11.14 -12.17
N LEU A 46 -1.47 -12.19 -11.56
CA LEU A 46 -2.53 -12.07 -10.55
C LEU A 46 -2.06 -11.31 -9.31
N LYS A 47 -0.84 -11.56 -8.85
CA LYS A 47 -0.24 -10.79 -7.75
C LYS A 47 -0.11 -9.32 -8.10
N LYS A 48 0.39 -9.01 -9.30
CA LYS A 48 0.52 -7.63 -9.78
C LYS A 48 -0.85 -6.93 -9.81
N GLN A 49 -1.87 -7.56 -10.41
CA GLN A 49 -3.22 -7.00 -10.46
C GLN A 49 -3.80 -6.78 -9.05
N ALA A 50 -3.54 -7.69 -8.10
CA ALA A 50 -3.96 -7.50 -6.72
C ALA A 50 -3.27 -6.30 -6.07
N ARG A 51 -1.95 -6.14 -6.26
CA ARG A 51 -1.21 -4.96 -5.76
C ARG A 51 -1.71 -3.67 -6.38
N ASP A 52 -1.90 -3.64 -7.70
CA ASP A 52 -2.40 -2.46 -8.42
C ASP A 52 -3.76 -2.01 -7.87
N ARG A 53 -4.65 -2.95 -7.56
CA ARG A 53 -5.93 -2.66 -6.90
C ARG A 53 -5.76 -2.08 -5.49
N GLY A 54 -4.82 -2.58 -4.71
CA GLY A 54 -4.49 -2.03 -3.39
C GLY A 54 -4.01 -0.59 -3.48
N VAL A 55 -3.13 -0.31 -4.45
CA VAL A 55 -2.63 1.04 -4.73
C VAL A 55 -3.76 1.99 -5.14
N GLU A 56 -4.63 1.58 -6.05
CA GLU A 56 -5.78 2.37 -6.50
C GLU A 56 -6.69 2.77 -5.32
N LEU A 57 -7.09 1.81 -4.51
CA LEU A 57 -7.90 2.07 -3.32
C LEU A 57 -7.19 2.99 -2.30
N ALA A 58 -5.87 2.84 -2.14
CA ALA A 58 -5.11 3.72 -1.27
C ALA A 58 -4.99 5.15 -1.81
N GLN A 59 -5.00 5.34 -3.14
CA GLN A 59 -5.03 6.67 -3.76
C GLN A 59 -6.37 7.37 -3.55
N GLU A 60 -7.46 6.62 -3.57
CA GLU A 60 -8.81 7.14 -3.35
C GLU A 60 -9.11 7.41 -1.87
N ALA A 61 -8.40 6.76 -0.95
CA ALA A 61 -8.61 6.94 0.48
C ALA A 61 -8.26 8.37 0.94
N SER A 62 -9.11 8.92 1.80
CA SER A 62 -8.86 10.21 2.44
C SER A 62 -7.92 10.07 3.63
N ILE A 63 -6.83 10.83 3.66
CA ILE A 63 -5.92 10.86 4.81
C ILE A 63 -6.60 11.47 6.05
N SER A 64 -7.57 12.39 5.86
CA SER A 64 -8.34 12.97 6.97
C SER A 64 -9.15 11.91 7.73
N ASP A 65 -9.62 10.87 7.04
CA ASP A 65 -10.38 9.79 7.67
C ASP A 65 -9.52 8.94 8.61
N LEU A 66 -8.18 8.93 8.38
CA LEU A 66 -7.22 8.25 9.25
C LEU A 66 -6.90 9.01 10.53
N ARG A 67 -7.31 10.28 10.60
CA ARG A 67 -7.18 11.17 11.75
C ARG A 67 -8.53 11.42 12.43
N SER A 68 -9.56 10.64 12.07
CA SER A 68 -10.88 10.82 12.64
C SER A 68 -10.91 10.39 14.11
N ILE A 69 -11.56 11.20 14.93
CA ILE A 69 -11.78 10.91 16.34
C ILE A 69 -13.20 10.36 16.48
N ASN A 70 -13.31 9.23 17.15
CA ASN A 70 -14.61 8.64 17.44
C ASN A 70 -15.42 9.61 18.36
N PRO A 71 -16.56 10.13 17.89
CA PRO A 71 -17.30 11.12 18.65
C PRO A 71 -17.91 10.59 19.96
N LYS A 72 -17.99 9.28 20.12
CA LYS A 72 -18.52 8.64 21.34
C LYS A 72 -17.47 8.41 22.41
N THR A 73 -16.24 8.13 22.02
CA THR A 73 -15.15 7.78 22.94
C THR A 73 -14.12 8.89 23.10
N GLY A 74 -14.08 9.85 22.17
CA GLY A 74 -13.03 10.88 22.11
C GLY A 74 -11.64 10.32 21.75
N GLN A 75 -11.55 9.07 21.33
CA GLN A 75 -10.30 8.42 20.97
C GLN A 75 -10.14 8.37 19.44
N PRO A 76 -8.88 8.35 18.95
CA PRO A 76 -8.61 8.13 17.54
C PRO A 76 -9.22 6.82 17.04
N GLU A 77 -9.82 6.86 15.88
CA GLU A 77 -10.32 5.64 15.25
C GLU A 77 -9.15 4.75 14.81
N ALA A 78 -9.29 3.45 15.07
CA ALA A 78 -8.30 2.48 14.62
C ALA A 78 -8.28 2.42 13.09
N PHE A 79 -7.08 2.40 12.52
CA PHE A 79 -6.91 2.14 11.10
C PHE A 79 -7.57 0.82 10.70
N ARG A 80 -8.36 0.86 9.64
CA ARG A 80 -9.05 -0.32 9.11
C ARG A 80 -8.75 -0.47 7.64
N LEU A 81 -8.39 -1.68 7.27
CA LEU A 81 -8.30 -2.07 5.87
C LEU A 81 -9.69 -2.12 5.23
N PRO A 82 -9.83 -1.72 3.96
CA PRO A 82 -11.04 -2.00 3.20
C PRO A 82 -11.37 -3.50 3.20
N SER A 83 -12.65 -3.82 3.36
CA SER A 83 -13.09 -5.21 3.37
C SER A 83 -12.92 -5.89 2.01
N GLY A 84 -12.60 -7.19 2.02
CA GLY A 84 -12.51 -7.99 0.79
C GLY A 84 -11.18 -7.86 0.04
N LEU A 85 -10.17 -7.22 0.61
CA LEU A 85 -8.81 -7.22 0.06
C LEU A 85 -8.12 -8.55 0.33
N GLY A 86 -7.55 -9.15 -0.71
CA GLY A 86 -6.57 -10.22 -0.56
C GLY A 86 -5.25 -9.67 0.00
N ARG A 87 -4.39 -10.56 0.50
CA ARG A 87 -3.15 -10.18 1.19
C ARG A 87 -2.28 -9.20 0.39
N GLU A 88 -1.99 -9.51 -0.88
CA GLU A 88 -1.13 -8.67 -1.74
C GLU A 88 -1.71 -7.26 -1.96
N ALA A 89 -3.04 -7.14 -2.06
CA ALA A 89 -3.70 -5.85 -2.18
C ALA A 89 -3.71 -5.09 -0.84
N ALA A 90 -3.89 -5.79 0.27
CA ALA A 90 -3.85 -5.21 1.61
C ALA A 90 -2.45 -4.65 1.92
N ASP A 91 -1.39 -5.42 1.65
CA ASP A 91 -0.01 -5.01 1.87
C ASP A 91 0.32 -3.75 1.04
N ALA A 92 -0.08 -3.71 -0.24
CA ALA A 92 0.13 -2.56 -1.11
C ALA A 92 -0.68 -1.33 -0.68
N TYR A 93 -1.90 -1.53 -0.22
CA TYR A 93 -2.75 -0.48 0.34
C TYR A 93 -2.10 0.14 1.58
N GLU A 94 -1.69 -0.68 2.55
CA GLU A 94 -1.05 -0.23 3.78
C GLU A 94 0.22 0.56 3.50
N GLU A 95 1.11 0.03 2.64
CA GLU A 95 2.36 0.68 2.29
C GLU A 95 2.14 2.08 1.70
N LEU A 96 1.18 2.23 0.79
CA LEU A 96 0.91 3.52 0.17
C LEU A 96 0.23 4.50 1.13
N ILE A 97 -0.73 4.04 1.92
CA ILE A 97 -1.39 4.87 2.94
C ILE A 97 -0.37 5.39 3.95
N GLU A 98 0.54 4.54 4.42
CA GLU A 98 1.57 4.92 5.36
C GLU A 98 2.48 6.02 4.79
N ARG A 99 2.95 5.85 3.55
CA ARG A 99 3.75 6.87 2.86
C ARG A 99 3.01 8.20 2.69
N ARG A 100 1.74 8.15 2.32
CA ARG A 100 0.91 9.36 2.16
C ARG A 100 0.66 10.04 3.50
N TYR A 101 0.45 9.27 4.56
CA TYR A 101 0.26 9.80 5.91
C TYR A 101 1.53 10.52 6.41
N ILE A 102 2.71 9.92 6.21
CA ILE A 102 4.01 10.54 6.54
C ILE A 102 4.17 11.86 5.77
N ALA A 103 4.00 11.85 4.46
CA ALA A 103 4.17 13.02 3.63
C ALA A 103 3.22 14.17 4.01
N GLN A 104 1.97 13.86 4.33
CA GLN A 104 0.99 14.84 4.80
C GLN A 104 1.37 15.40 6.17
N THR A 105 1.82 14.53 7.09
CA THR A 105 2.24 14.94 8.44
C THR A 105 3.46 15.85 8.38
N GLU A 106 4.46 15.52 7.56
CA GLU A 106 5.62 16.38 7.34
C GLU A 106 5.23 17.75 6.78
N GLN A 107 4.29 17.78 5.85
CA GLN A 107 3.80 19.02 5.28
C GLN A 107 3.08 19.87 6.32
N ASP A 108 2.18 19.27 7.11
CA ASP A 108 1.44 19.95 8.17
C ASP A 108 2.40 20.50 9.23
N PHE A 109 3.44 19.75 9.59
CA PHE A 109 4.45 20.20 10.55
C PHE A 109 5.28 21.37 10.01
N LYS A 110 5.65 21.36 8.74
CA LYS A 110 6.36 22.49 8.09
C LYS A 110 5.50 23.75 8.06
N ILE A 111 4.22 23.60 7.72
CA ILE A 111 3.28 24.74 7.72
C ILE A 111 3.13 25.30 9.13
N LYS A 112 2.88 24.44 10.13
CA LYS A 112 2.70 24.87 11.51
C LYS A 112 3.96 25.50 12.09
N ALA A 113 5.13 24.93 11.82
CA ALA A 113 6.40 25.51 12.23
C ALA A 113 6.61 26.92 11.63
N ALA A 114 6.27 27.11 10.34
CA ALA A 114 6.38 28.42 9.70
C ALA A 114 5.38 29.44 10.31
N GLU A 115 4.16 29.03 10.63
CA GLU A 115 3.15 29.87 11.31
C GLU A 115 3.68 30.35 12.67
N ILE A 116 4.12 29.43 13.53
CA ILE A 116 4.64 29.73 14.87
C ILE A 116 5.91 30.59 14.78
N ALA A 117 6.83 30.30 13.84
CA ALA A 117 8.03 31.08 13.65
C ALA A 117 7.73 32.52 13.26
N THR A 118 6.71 32.73 12.40
CA THR A 118 6.27 34.07 12.01
C THR A 118 5.63 34.83 13.18
N GLU A 119 4.87 34.15 14.04
CA GLU A 119 4.24 34.74 15.21
C GLU A 119 5.29 35.27 16.20
N TYR A 120 6.39 34.56 16.37
CA TYR A 120 7.43 34.91 17.37
C TYR A 120 8.68 35.55 16.76
N GLU A 121 8.66 35.98 15.49
CA GLU A 121 9.82 36.53 14.78
C GLU A 121 10.50 37.71 15.52
N ASN A 122 9.69 38.57 16.15
CA ASN A 122 10.16 39.78 16.85
C ASN A 122 10.11 39.66 18.39
N ASP A 123 9.88 38.44 18.92
CA ASP A 123 9.79 38.23 20.37
C ASP A 123 11.17 37.87 20.94
N PRO A 124 11.66 38.54 21.98
CA PRO A 124 12.97 38.23 22.61
C PRO A 124 13.06 36.77 23.10
N ASP A 125 11.92 36.19 23.53
CA ASP A 125 11.82 34.81 24.01
C ASP A 125 11.27 33.86 22.91
N GLY A 126 11.26 34.30 21.65
CA GLY A 126 10.62 33.65 20.51
C GLY A 126 11.06 32.19 20.31
N VAL A 127 12.35 31.90 20.51
CA VAL A 127 12.88 30.53 20.36
C VAL A 127 12.29 29.58 21.42
N ALA A 128 12.16 30.02 22.67
CA ALA A 128 11.60 29.23 23.74
C ALA A 128 10.09 28.99 23.54
N LYS A 129 9.38 30.04 23.13
CA LYS A 129 7.94 29.97 22.84
C LYS A 129 7.67 29.05 21.64
N PHE A 130 8.43 29.20 20.56
CA PHE A 130 8.36 28.31 19.40
C PHE A 130 8.56 26.85 19.81
N SER A 131 9.63 26.55 20.56
CA SER A 131 9.93 25.17 20.97
C SER A 131 8.80 24.55 21.80
N ASN A 132 8.24 25.32 22.72
CA ASN A 132 7.13 24.85 23.57
C ASN A 132 5.84 24.64 22.76
N GLU A 133 5.47 25.59 21.92
CA GLU A 133 4.23 25.51 21.15
C GLU A 133 4.31 24.44 20.07
N PHE A 134 5.42 24.36 19.35
CA PHE A 134 5.62 23.32 18.34
C PHE A 134 5.71 21.92 18.96
N GLY A 135 6.38 21.78 20.13
CA GLY A 135 6.41 20.53 20.88
C GLY A 135 5.00 20.09 21.31
N ASN A 136 4.18 21.00 21.84
CA ASN A 136 2.78 20.70 22.19
C ASN A 136 1.94 20.31 20.97
N TYR A 137 2.20 20.92 19.82
CA TYR A 137 1.51 20.58 18.57
C TYR A 137 1.85 19.16 18.12
N ILE A 138 3.15 18.76 18.16
CA ILE A 138 3.58 17.40 17.84
C ILE A 138 2.93 16.40 18.81
N GLU A 139 2.96 16.67 20.10
CA GLU A 139 2.37 15.77 21.10
C GLU A 139 0.87 15.60 20.91
N THR A 140 0.14 16.70 20.71
CA THR A 140 -1.29 16.67 20.43
C THR A 140 -1.60 15.91 19.15
N SER A 141 -0.80 16.12 18.10
CA SER A 141 -0.94 15.40 16.82
C SER A 141 -0.71 13.90 16.98
N SER A 142 0.25 13.49 17.81
CA SER A 142 0.53 12.08 18.07
C SER A 142 -0.58 11.38 18.85
N VAL A 143 -1.13 12.04 19.87
CA VAL A 143 -2.24 11.51 20.68
C VAL A 143 -3.53 11.36 19.85
N ASN A 144 -3.74 12.26 18.89
CA ASN A 144 -4.91 12.24 17.99
C ASN A 144 -4.71 11.33 16.76
N ALA A 145 -3.57 10.70 16.62
CA ALA A 145 -3.32 9.75 15.55
C ALA A 145 -3.88 8.35 15.89
N SER A 146 -4.25 7.61 14.85
CA SER A 146 -4.51 6.18 15.01
C SER A 146 -3.27 5.49 15.61
N PRO A 147 -3.43 4.51 16.52
CA PRO A 147 -2.30 3.83 17.16
C PRO A 147 -1.24 3.28 16.20
N LYS A 148 -1.62 2.93 14.98
CA LYS A 148 -0.70 2.51 13.92
C LYS A 148 0.27 3.64 13.52
N PHE A 149 -0.18 4.90 13.54
CA PHE A 149 0.56 6.05 13.03
C PHE A 149 1.20 6.91 14.14
N GLU A 150 0.88 6.65 15.41
CA GLU A 150 1.44 7.40 16.54
C GLU A 150 2.97 7.42 16.54
N ASN A 151 3.59 6.26 16.37
CA ASN A 151 5.05 6.14 16.34
C ASN A 151 5.68 6.85 15.14
N ILE A 152 4.97 6.93 14.01
CA ILE A 152 5.43 7.64 12.82
C ILE A 152 5.52 9.13 13.11
N ILE A 153 4.47 9.71 13.74
CA ILE A 153 4.42 11.14 14.07
C ILE A 153 5.55 11.53 15.02
N ARG A 154 5.88 10.68 15.98
CA ARG A 154 6.97 10.93 16.95
C ARG A 154 8.36 10.89 16.32
N ASN A 155 8.51 10.30 15.15
CA ASN A 155 9.80 10.11 14.46
C ASN A 155 9.98 11.02 13.23
N VAL A 156 8.99 11.82 12.88
CA VAL A 156 9.05 12.86 11.83
C VAL A 156 9.59 14.15 12.43
#